data_8693b6a9db79feb2b1581d739e22af7f
#
_entry.id   8693b6a9db79feb2b1581d739e22af7f
#
_cell.length_a   1.000
_cell.length_b   1.000
_cell.length_c   1.000
_cell.angle_alpha   90.00
_cell.angle_beta   90.00
_cell.angle_gamma   90.00
#
_symmetry.space_group_name_H-M   'P 1'
#
loop_
_entity.id
_entity.type
_entity.pdbx_description
1 polymer ?
#
loop_
_entity_poly.entity_id
_entity_poly.type
_entity_poly.pdbx_seq_one_letter_code
_entity_poly.pdbx_strand_id
1 'polypeptide(L)'
;MYIKFIIFSIFQLCSSFHLTMKNKMPNTWDNLRYSMKETARKWFINRAGQKGIPWLEIAKKYEDVQDEIKVCKEEIENKNIIYPDYYLKPFHGYNEGNMLWKAAIEAESATLSIAAGYWNDVDPYTAQEWMRQNITNNIDYYIKRSNGDNKYFPKRILDIGCSTGISTNYMD
;
A
#
# COMPACT_ATOMS: atom_id res chain seq x y z
N MET A 1 6.07 -17.12 16.03
CA MET A 1 4.92 -16.53 16.77
C MET A 1 4.98 -15.01 16.88
N TYR A 2 5.86 -14.31 16.15
CA TYR A 2 6.06 -12.84 16.27
C TYR A 2 5.54 -12.02 15.07
N ILE A 3 5.23 -12.62 13.93
CA ILE A 3 4.82 -11.88 12.71
C ILE A 3 3.34 -11.42 12.77
N LYS A 4 2.47 -12.09 13.51
CA LYS A 4 1.06 -11.67 13.67
C LYS A 4 0.87 -10.31 14.37
N PHE A 5 1.84 -9.85 15.15
CA PHE A 5 1.72 -8.59 15.91
C PHE A 5 2.11 -7.33 15.14
N ILE A 6 2.99 -7.42 14.15
CA ILE A 6 3.56 -6.24 13.49
C ILE A 6 2.60 -5.65 12.44
N ILE A 7 1.89 -6.48 11.68
CA ILE A 7 0.89 -6.00 10.70
C ILE A 7 -0.31 -5.38 11.42
N PHE A 8 -0.69 -5.90 12.58
CA PHE A 8 -1.78 -5.34 13.39
C PHE A 8 -1.43 -3.99 14.05
N SER A 9 -0.17 -3.75 14.43
CA SER A 9 0.26 -2.51 15.09
C SER A 9 0.26 -1.28 14.18
N ILE A 10 0.57 -1.43 12.89
CA ILE A 10 0.51 -0.31 11.94
C ILE A 10 -0.94 0.09 11.67
N PHE A 11 -1.87 -0.88 11.64
CA PHE A 11 -3.30 -0.62 11.49
C PHE A 11 -3.92 0.02 12.73
N GLN A 12 -3.46 -0.33 13.93
CA GLN A 12 -4.03 0.17 15.18
C GLN A 12 -3.59 1.60 15.54
N LEU A 13 -2.39 2.01 15.14
CA LEU A 13 -1.92 3.39 15.31
C LEU A 13 -2.67 4.38 14.40
N CYS A 14 -3.12 3.96 13.22
CA CYS A 14 -3.96 4.79 12.35
C CYS A 14 -5.43 4.88 12.81
N SER A 15 -6.00 3.82 13.40
CA SER A 15 -7.41 3.82 13.81
C SER A 15 -7.67 4.59 15.11
N SER A 16 -6.70 4.64 16.03
CA SER A 16 -6.86 5.35 17.32
C SER A 16 -6.91 6.87 17.16
N PHE A 17 -6.37 7.42 16.08
CA PHE A 17 -6.41 8.87 15.80
C PHE A 17 -7.74 9.34 15.19
N HIS A 18 -8.59 8.44 14.73
CA HIS A 18 -9.80 8.78 13.97
C HIS A 18 -11.08 8.89 14.81
N LEU A 19 -11.08 8.42 16.04
CA LEU A 19 -12.32 8.28 16.83
C LEU A 19 -12.72 9.49 17.68
N THR A 20 -11.89 10.54 17.76
CA THR A 20 -12.15 11.61 18.75
C THR A 20 -12.56 12.97 18.18
N MET A 21 -12.76 13.16 16.86
CA MET A 21 -13.02 14.48 16.30
C MET A 21 -14.27 14.57 15.42
N LYS A 22 -15.45 14.44 16.03
CA LYS A 22 -16.75 14.76 15.39
C LYS A 22 -17.19 16.22 15.53
N ASN A 23 -16.37 17.11 16.07
CA ASN A 23 -16.67 18.52 16.17
C ASN A 23 -15.94 19.29 15.06
N LYS A 24 -16.72 20.11 14.32
CA LYS A 24 -16.28 21.02 13.27
C LYS A 24 -15.16 21.94 13.83
N MET A 25 -13.91 21.62 13.51
CA MET A 25 -12.77 22.44 13.95
C MET A 25 -12.65 23.72 13.09
N PRO A 26 -12.14 24.82 13.65
CA PRO A 26 -11.90 26.07 12.90
C PRO A 26 -10.95 25.83 11.72
N ASN A 27 -11.06 26.63 10.65
CA ASN A 27 -10.22 26.59 9.44
C ASN A 27 -8.70 26.55 9.70
N THR A 28 -8.24 27.09 10.81
CA THR A 28 -6.84 27.07 11.25
C THR A 28 -6.31 25.66 11.53
N TRP A 29 -7.14 24.79 12.08
CA TRP A 29 -6.77 23.39 12.36
C TRP A 29 -6.67 22.55 11.10
N ASP A 30 -7.51 22.79 10.12
CA ASP A 30 -7.45 22.10 8.83
C ASP A 30 -6.19 22.50 8.06
N ASN A 31 -5.82 23.77 8.10
CA ASN A 31 -4.56 24.26 7.51
C ASN A 31 -3.33 23.68 8.21
N LEU A 32 -3.35 23.55 9.54
CA LEU A 32 -2.27 22.93 10.30
C LEU A 32 -2.15 21.44 9.95
N ARG A 33 -3.26 20.71 9.91
CA ARG A 33 -3.28 19.29 9.52
C ARG A 33 -2.76 19.09 8.10
N TYR A 34 -3.15 19.96 7.17
CA TYR A 34 -2.65 19.91 5.80
C TYR A 34 -1.13 20.14 5.76
N SER A 35 -0.63 21.17 6.43
CA SER A 35 0.80 21.46 6.50
C SER A 35 1.60 20.30 7.13
N MET A 36 1.08 19.67 8.19
CA MET A 36 1.69 18.50 8.81
C MET A 36 1.74 17.30 7.86
N LYS A 37 0.69 17.04 7.08
CA LYS A 37 0.66 15.96 6.09
C LYS A 37 1.71 16.18 4.99
N GLU A 38 1.78 17.39 4.45
CA GLU A 38 2.76 17.74 3.41
C GLU A 38 4.21 17.62 3.94
N THR A 39 4.46 18.04 5.16
CA THR A 39 5.76 17.91 5.81
C THR A 39 6.13 16.44 6.03
N ALA A 40 5.21 15.63 6.52
CA ALA A 40 5.42 14.20 6.72
C ALA A 40 5.67 13.49 5.37
N ARG A 41 4.92 13.86 4.32
CA ARG A 41 5.11 13.31 2.99
C ARG A 41 6.50 13.66 2.42
N LYS A 42 6.91 14.91 2.50
CA LYS A 42 8.25 15.35 2.06
C LYS A 42 9.35 14.60 2.82
N TRP A 43 9.20 14.46 4.12
CA TRP A 43 10.13 13.69 4.94
C TRP A 43 10.22 12.23 4.48
N PHE A 44 9.07 11.60 4.18
CA PHE A 44 9.01 10.22 3.75
C PHE A 44 9.69 10.02 2.38
N ILE A 45 9.42 10.92 1.42
CA ILE A 45 10.06 10.91 0.09
C ILE A 45 11.57 11.12 0.22
N ASN A 46 12.02 12.07 1.05
CA ASN A 46 13.44 12.31 1.26
C ASN A 46 14.13 11.08 1.88
N ARG A 47 13.49 10.45 2.86
CA ARG A 47 14.01 9.22 3.47
C ARG A 47 14.08 8.07 2.45
N ALA A 48 13.09 7.92 1.59
CA ALA A 48 13.11 6.96 0.50
C ALA A 48 14.29 7.21 -0.45
N GLY A 49 14.53 8.47 -0.83
CA GLY A 49 15.67 8.86 -1.65
C GLY A 49 17.02 8.52 -1.01
N GLN A 50 17.17 8.72 0.31
CA GLN A 50 18.37 8.31 1.07
C GLN A 50 18.59 6.78 1.05
N LYS A 51 17.55 6.00 0.81
CA LYS A 51 17.60 4.55 0.64
C LYS A 51 17.76 4.11 -0.82
N GLY A 52 17.96 5.03 -1.74
CA GLY A 52 18.12 4.73 -3.17
C GLY A 52 16.80 4.49 -3.91
N ILE A 53 15.65 4.88 -3.34
CA ILE A 53 14.34 4.75 -3.98
C ILE A 53 14.06 6.03 -4.76
N PRO A 54 14.02 5.98 -6.10
CA PRO A 54 13.77 7.14 -6.94
C PRO A 54 12.28 7.47 -7.04
N TRP A 55 11.66 7.87 -5.93
CA TRP A 55 10.22 8.05 -5.77
C TRP A 55 9.58 8.88 -6.87
N LEU A 56 10.17 10.03 -7.20
CA LEU A 56 9.60 10.93 -8.19
C LEU A 56 9.74 10.39 -9.62
N GLU A 57 10.80 9.65 -9.90
CA GLU A 57 11.02 9.02 -11.22
C GLU A 57 10.03 7.88 -11.44
N ILE A 58 9.80 7.04 -10.41
CA ILE A 58 8.79 5.99 -10.42
C ILE A 58 7.40 6.59 -10.63
N ALA A 59 7.05 7.62 -9.87
CA ALA A 59 5.77 8.30 -10.02
C ALA A 59 5.58 8.85 -11.43
N LYS A 60 6.60 9.53 -11.97
CA LYS A 60 6.57 10.07 -13.33
C LYS A 60 6.37 8.99 -14.39
N LYS A 61 7.04 7.84 -14.27
CA LYS A 61 6.86 6.71 -15.19
C LYS A 61 5.40 6.28 -15.32
N TYR A 62 4.66 6.27 -14.22
CA TYR A 62 3.22 5.95 -14.23
C TYR A 62 2.36 7.12 -14.73
N GLU A 63 2.77 8.37 -14.46
CA GLU A 63 2.09 9.55 -15.00
C GLU A 63 2.20 9.62 -16.53
N ASP A 64 3.35 9.25 -17.09
CA ASP A 64 3.60 9.29 -18.53
C ASP A 64 2.70 8.29 -19.32
N VAL A 65 2.25 7.20 -18.70
CA VAL A 65 1.35 6.19 -19.29
C VAL A 65 -0.08 6.28 -18.76
N GLN A 66 -0.43 7.35 -18.05
CA GLN A 66 -1.72 7.50 -17.38
C GLN A 66 -2.91 7.39 -18.33
N ASP A 67 -2.80 7.93 -19.53
CA ASP A 67 -3.91 7.93 -20.48
C ASP A 67 -4.17 6.53 -21.04
N GLU A 68 -3.12 5.73 -21.26
CA GLU A 68 -3.25 4.32 -21.66
C GLU A 68 -3.93 3.50 -20.55
N ILE A 69 -3.53 3.72 -19.30
CA ILE A 69 -4.13 3.02 -18.15
C ILE A 69 -5.60 3.42 -17.98
N LYS A 70 -5.98 4.67 -18.24
CA LYS A 70 -7.39 5.10 -18.20
C LYS A 70 -8.23 4.35 -19.22
N VAL A 71 -7.72 4.15 -20.44
CA VAL A 71 -8.42 3.35 -21.47
C VAL A 71 -8.66 1.93 -20.97
N CYS A 72 -7.61 1.25 -20.49
CA CYS A 72 -7.76 -0.09 -19.91
C CYS A 72 -8.74 -0.13 -18.73
N LYS A 73 -8.70 0.91 -17.87
CA LYS A 73 -9.64 1.02 -16.74
C LYS A 73 -11.09 1.08 -17.22
N GLU A 74 -11.39 1.85 -18.27
CA GLU A 74 -12.75 1.98 -18.79
C GLU A 74 -13.32 0.66 -19.33
N GLU A 75 -12.46 -0.23 -19.83
CA GLU A 75 -12.83 -1.55 -20.33
C GLU A 75 -13.17 -2.54 -19.21
N ILE A 76 -12.48 -2.45 -18.07
CA ILE A 76 -12.61 -3.43 -16.99
C ILE A 76 -13.45 -2.94 -15.81
N GLU A 77 -13.69 -1.63 -15.71
CA GLU A 77 -14.36 -1.03 -14.56
C GLU A 77 -15.84 -1.41 -14.51
N ASN A 78 -16.28 -1.98 -13.41
CA ASN A 78 -17.69 -2.15 -13.14
C ASN A 78 -18.29 -0.83 -12.63
N LYS A 79 -18.91 -0.06 -13.51
CA LYS A 79 -19.52 1.25 -13.21
C LYS A 79 -20.72 1.19 -12.26
N ASN A 80 -21.24 -0.01 -11.94
CA ASN A 80 -22.36 -0.19 -11.02
C ASN A 80 -21.91 -0.32 -9.56
N ILE A 81 -20.60 -0.34 -9.29
CA ILE A 81 -20.08 -0.41 -7.92
C ILE A 81 -20.25 0.95 -7.25
N ILE A 82 -21.00 0.96 -6.16
CA ILE A 82 -21.12 2.11 -5.27
C ILE A 82 -20.10 1.93 -4.14
N TYR A 83 -19.12 2.82 -4.10
CA TYR A 83 -18.12 2.79 -3.03
C TYR A 83 -18.71 3.33 -1.74
N PRO A 84 -18.51 2.67 -0.60
CA PRO A 84 -18.86 3.22 0.71
C PRO A 84 -18.16 4.55 0.97
N ASP A 85 -18.84 5.47 1.64
CA ASP A 85 -18.36 6.83 1.91
C ASP A 85 -16.97 6.90 2.52
N TYR A 86 -16.59 5.90 3.31
CA TYR A 86 -15.28 5.89 3.98
C TYR A 86 -14.11 5.73 2.99
N TYR A 87 -14.32 5.15 1.81
CA TYR A 87 -13.29 5.11 0.75
C TYR A 87 -13.05 6.46 0.09
N LEU A 88 -14.04 7.34 0.13
CA LEU A 88 -14.03 8.67 -0.49
C LEU A 88 -13.60 9.77 0.49
N LYS A 89 -13.33 9.42 1.75
CA LYS A 89 -12.87 10.36 2.80
C LYS A 89 -11.36 10.41 2.88
N PRO A 90 -10.77 11.52 3.42
CA PRO A 90 -9.34 11.64 3.60
C PRO A 90 -8.74 10.45 4.37
N PHE A 91 -7.75 9.80 3.78
CA PHE A 91 -7.09 8.63 4.35
C PHE A 91 -5.61 8.56 3.93
N HIS A 92 -4.72 8.03 4.76
CA HIS A 92 -3.29 7.83 4.49
C HIS A 92 -2.55 9.07 3.92
N GLY A 93 -2.98 10.27 4.28
CA GLY A 93 -2.36 11.50 3.77
C GLY A 93 -2.96 12.04 2.47
N TYR A 94 -3.89 11.33 1.83
CA TYR A 94 -4.62 11.80 0.67
C TYR A 94 -5.94 12.45 1.10
N ASN A 95 -6.20 13.67 0.62
CA ASN A 95 -7.39 14.44 1.02
C ASN A 95 -8.68 13.89 0.42
N GLU A 96 -8.59 13.29 -0.77
CA GLU A 96 -9.72 12.68 -1.47
C GLU A 96 -9.82 11.16 -1.25
N GLY A 97 -9.04 10.63 -0.30
CA GLY A 97 -9.02 9.20 0.02
C GLY A 97 -8.02 8.37 -0.80
N ASN A 98 -8.05 7.07 -0.62
CA ASN A 98 -7.10 6.15 -1.28
C ASN A 98 -7.48 5.78 -2.73
N MET A 99 -8.66 6.18 -3.19
CA MET A 99 -9.13 5.90 -4.55
C MET A 99 -8.56 6.87 -5.60
N LEU A 100 -7.53 7.62 -5.23
CA LEU A 100 -6.86 8.57 -6.11
C LEU A 100 -5.82 7.90 -6.98
N TRP A 101 -5.70 8.41 -8.20
CA TRP A 101 -4.59 8.07 -9.10
C TRP A 101 -3.23 8.24 -8.43
N LYS A 102 -3.04 9.34 -7.72
CA LYS A 102 -1.80 9.60 -6.97
C LYS A 102 -1.45 8.51 -5.96
N ALA A 103 -2.43 7.93 -5.28
CA ALA A 103 -2.20 6.83 -4.36
C ALA A 103 -1.72 5.56 -5.08
N ALA A 104 -2.25 5.31 -6.28
CA ALA A 104 -1.84 4.16 -7.09
C ALA A 104 -0.40 4.30 -7.60
N ILE A 105 -0.02 5.45 -8.17
CA ILE A 105 1.33 5.68 -8.70
C ILE A 105 2.42 5.70 -7.63
N GLU A 106 2.08 6.02 -6.39
CA GLU A 106 3.00 6.03 -5.26
C GLU A 106 3.12 4.67 -4.55
N ALA A 107 2.27 3.71 -4.87
CA ALA A 107 2.21 2.41 -4.19
C ALA A 107 3.53 1.62 -4.30
N GLU A 108 4.18 1.61 -5.45
CA GLU A 108 5.46 0.95 -5.64
C GLU A 108 6.53 1.53 -4.73
N SER A 109 6.74 2.85 -4.79
CA SER A 109 7.73 3.54 -3.95
C SER A 109 7.45 3.37 -2.46
N ALA A 110 6.17 3.36 -2.05
CA ALA A 110 5.76 3.13 -0.67
C ALA A 110 6.13 1.72 -0.20
N THR A 111 5.86 0.69 -1.01
CA THR A 111 6.20 -0.71 -0.65
C THR A 111 7.70 -0.94 -0.62
N LEU A 112 8.47 -0.37 -1.55
CA LEU A 112 9.93 -0.39 -1.52
C LEU A 112 10.48 0.24 -0.23
N SER A 113 9.90 1.39 0.19
CA SER A 113 10.32 2.09 1.41
C SER A 113 10.05 1.27 2.68
N ILE A 114 8.96 0.51 2.71
CA ILE A 114 8.64 -0.40 3.81
C ILE A 114 9.68 -1.52 3.87
N ALA A 115 9.95 -2.19 2.76
CA ALA A 115 10.92 -3.27 2.68
C ALA A 115 12.33 -2.81 3.07
N ALA A 116 12.80 -1.68 2.53
CA ALA A 116 14.09 -1.08 2.88
C ALA A 116 14.20 -0.63 4.34
N GLY A 117 13.09 -0.55 5.07
CA GLY A 117 13.06 -0.31 6.50
C GLY A 117 13.42 -1.54 7.34
N TYR A 118 13.21 -2.75 6.81
CA TYR A 118 13.56 -4.00 7.47
C TYR A 118 14.99 -4.48 7.16
N TRP A 119 15.45 -4.22 5.91
CA TRP A 119 16.79 -4.61 5.44
C TRP A 119 17.56 -3.38 5.01
N ASN A 120 18.23 -2.73 5.94
CA ASN A 120 18.87 -1.43 5.73
C ASN A 120 20.07 -1.44 4.78
N ASP A 121 20.77 -2.57 4.72
CA ASP A 121 22.04 -2.74 3.99
C ASP A 121 21.87 -3.46 2.65
N VAL A 122 20.63 -3.55 2.19
CA VAL A 122 20.26 -4.24 0.94
C VAL A 122 19.56 -3.26 0.01
N ASP A 123 19.75 -3.45 -1.27
CA ASP A 123 18.99 -2.74 -2.31
C ASP A 123 17.48 -2.86 -2.07
N PRO A 124 16.71 -1.77 -2.21
CA PRO A 124 15.27 -1.75 -1.93
C PRO A 124 14.45 -2.77 -2.71
N TYR A 125 14.81 -3.06 -3.96
CA TYR A 125 14.11 -4.05 -4.78
C TYR A 125 14.38 -5.46 -4.28
N THR A 126 15.64 -5.77 -3.94
CA THR A 126 16.01 -7.03 -3.30
C THR A 126 15.33 -7.19 -1.94
N ALA A 127 15.27 -6.14 -1.14
CA ALA A 127 14.58 -6.15 0.14
C ALA A 127 13.08 -6.44 -0.02
N GLN A 128 12.44 -5.86 -1.05
CA GLN A 128 11.05 -6.11 -1.38
C GLN A 128 10.81 -7.54 -1.85
N GLU A 129 11.71 -8.08 -2.65
CA GLU A 129 11.66 -9.48 -3.09
C GLU A 129 11.75 -10.42 -1.89
N TRP A 130 12.71 -10.21 -0.99
CA TRP A 130 12.82 -11.01 0.24
C TRP A 130 11.56 -10.94 1.11
N MET A 131 10.96 -9.76 1.22
CA MET A 131 9.71 -9.61 1.96
C MET A 131 8.60 -10.47 1.35
N ARG A 132 8.43 -10.44 0.04
CA ARG A 132 7.42 -11.22 -0.68
C ARG A 132 7.72 -12.72 -0.60
N GLN A 133 8.98 -13.11 -0.81
CA GLN A 133 9.41 -14.50 -0.69
C GLN A 133 9.13 -15.07 0.71
N ASN A 134 9.36 -14.27 1.75
CA ASN A 134 9.01 -14.69 3.12
C ASN A 134 7.50 -14.89 3.29
N ILE A 135 6.67 -14.06 2.67
CA ILE A 135 5.20 -14.21 2.71
C ILE A 135 4.79 -15.47 1.98
N THR A 136 5.24 -15.68 0.75
CA THR A 136 4.89 -16.86 -0.05
C THR A 136 5.37 -18.15 0.60
N ASN A 137 6.60 -18.19 1.12
CA ASN A 137 7.12 -19.34 1.86
C ASN A 137 6.26 -19.70 3.08
N ASN A 138 5.76 -18.69 3.80
CA ASN A 138 4.86 -18.92 4.92
C ASN A 138 3.48 -19.45 4.46
N ILE A 139 2.94 -18.92 3.36
CA ILE A 139 1.70 -19.42 2.76
C ILE A 139 1.87 -20.89 2.38
N ASP A 140 2.94 -21.23 1.66
CA ASP A 140 3.29 -22.60 1.28
C ASP A 140 3.42 -23.54 2.48
N TYR A 141 4.10 -23.08 3.52
CA TYR A 141 4.24 -23.83 4.76
C TYR A 141 2.87 -24.15 5.39
N TYR A 142 1.98 -23.17 5.46
CA TYR A 142 0.65 -23.39 6.03
C TYR A 142 -0.23 -24.30 5.15
N ILE A 143 -0.16 -24.15 3.82
CA ILE A 143 -0.87 -25.04 2.88
C ILE A 143 -0.41 -26.48 3.06
N LYS A 144 0.90 -26.73 3.05
CA LYS A 144 1.48 -28.06 3.25
C LYS A 144 1.08 -28.68 4.59
N ARG A 145 1.12 -27.87 5.66
CA ARG A 145 0.75 -28.33 7.00
C ARG A 145 -0.73 -28.62 7.15
N SER A 146 -1.60 -27.85 6.48
CA SER A 146 -3.05 -28.03 6.56
C SER A 146 -3.56 -29.24 5.77
N ASN A 147 -2.86 -29.61 4.70
CA ASN A 147 -3.30 -30.67 3.77
C ASN A 147 -2.63 -32.02 4.06
N GLY A 148 -1.77 -32.13 5.08
CA GLY A 148 -1.00 -33.35 5.35
C GLY A 148 -0.09 -33.70 4.18
N ASP A 149 0.07 -35.00 3.88
CA ASP A 149 0.88 -35.49 2.76
C ASP A 149 0.22 -35.30 1.39
N ASN A 150 -0.99 -34.77 1.33
CA ASN A 150 -1.66 -34.47 0.08
C ASN A 150 -1.00 -33.26 -0.60
N LYS A 151 -0.42 -33.49 -1.79
CA LYS A 151 0.19 -32.47 -2.67
C LYS A 151 -0.87 -31.57 -3.33
N TYR A 152 -1.80 -31.02 -2.55
CA TYR A 152 -2.80 -30.10 -3.08
C TYR A 152 -2.22 -28.70 -3.08
N PHE A 153 -1.93 -28.17 -4.26
CA PHE A 153 -1.65 -26.75 -4.46
C PHE A 153 -2.93 -26.06 -4.92
N PRO A 154 -3.30 -24.92 -4.31
CA PRO A 154 -4.43 -24.13 -4.77
C PRO A 154 -4.19 -23.69 -6.21
N LYS A 155 -5.17 -23.95 -7.10
CA LYS A 155 -5.14 -23.52 -8.50
C LYS A 155 -5.68 -22.11 -8.71
N ARG A 156 -6.27 -21.54 -7.66
CA ARG A 156 -6.91 -20.23 -7.69
C ARG A 156 -6.64 -19.52 -6.37
N ILE A 157 -6.21 -18.27 -6.44
CA ILE A 157 -5.93 -17.43 -5.30
C ILE A 157 -6.88 -16.23 -5.37
N LEU A 158 -7.49 -15.87 -4.25
CA LEU A 158 -8.23 -14.64 -4.07
C LEU A 158 -7.44 -13.76 -3.09
N ASP A 159 -6.89 -12.67 -3.60
CA ASP A 159 -6.19 -11.66 -2.80
C ASP A 159 -7.18 -10.55 -2.42
N ILE A 160 -7.61 -10.54 -1.15
CA ILE A 160 -8.53 -9.53 -0.62
C ILE A 160 -7.71 -8.34 -0.11
N GLY A 161 -7.93 -7.15 -0.70
CA GLY A 161 -7.17 -5.95 -0.36
C GLY A 161 -5.86 -5.83 -1.13
N CYS A 162 -5.82 -6.37 -2.33
CA CYS A 162 -4.64 -6.40 -3.21
C CYS A 162 -4.08 -5.00 -3.58
N SER A 163 -4.79 -3.93 -3.26
CA SER A 163 -4.41 -2.55 -3.63
C SER A 163 -4.20 -2.43 -5.15
N THR A 164 -2.98 -2.10 -5.61
CA THR A 164 -2.61 -2.03 -7.05
C THR A 164 -2.19 -3.37 -7.65
N GLY A 165 -2.33 -4.47 -6.91
CA GLY A 165 -2.01 -5.82 -7.39
C GLY A 165 -0.51 -6.16 -7.45
N ILE A 166 0.38 -5.30 -6.97
CA ILE A 166 1.83 -5.54 -7.04
C ILE A 166 2.20 -6.86 -6.34
N SER A 167 1.63 -7.13 -5.17
CA SER A 167 1.89 -8.39 -4.44
C SER A 167 1.17 -9.58 -5.04
N THR A 168 0.00 -9.37 -5.64
CA THR A 168 -0.77 -10.41 -6.34
C THR A 168 0.01 -10.94 -7.53
N ASN A 169 0.55 -10.04 -8.35
CA ASN A 169 1.38 -10.41 -9.51
C ASN A 169 2.65 -11.18 -9.14
N TYR A 170 3.13 -11.03 -7.91
CA TYR A 170 4.29 -11.79 -7.42
C TYR A 170 3.92 -13.25 -7.07
N MET A 171 2.65 -13.52 -6.76
CA MET A 171 2.17 -14.86 -6.40
C MET A 171 1.74 -15.70 -7.61
N ASP A 172 1.69 -15.12 -8.82
CA ASP A 172 1.38 -15.79 -10.07
C ASP A 172 2.64 -16.43 -10.64
#